data_6a688fdc8bc0d01d33385a3996e4732f
#
_entry.id   6a688fdc8bc0d01d33385a3996e4732f
#
_cell.length_a   1.000
_cell.length_b   1.000
_cell.length_c   1.000
_cell.angle_alpha   90.00
_cell.angle_beta   90.00
_cell.angle_gamma   90.00
#
_symmetry.space_group_name_H-M   'P 1'
#
loop_
_entity.id
_entity.type
_entity.pdbx_description
1 polymer ?
#
loop_
_entity_poly.entity_id
_entity_poly.type
_entity_poly.pdbx_seq_one_letter_code
_entity_poly.pdbx_strand_id
1 'polypeptide(L)'
;MPSTNNICKEAPARDKWISNGGQSMKTVTLAAAMVLSMSTFAFAQDKCYHDAMTQAAMNECAGASLKKSDKKLNELYTQIEARLKDDANTEKLLVRAQRDWTKFRDAECNFQTSQAAGGSMLPMLIAQCMDGLTQSRLKAFEGYLKCEEGDMSCPVPAAN
;
A
#
# COMPACT_ATOMS: atom_id res chain seq x y z
N MET A 1 -0.13 -26.46 -31.90
CA MET A 1 -0.17 -26.05 -30.48
C MET A 1 1.22 -26.25 -29.91
N PRO A 2 2.02 -25.23 -29.76
CA PRO A 2 3.30 -25.34 -29.05
C PRO A 2 3.13 -24.95 -27.56
N SER A 3 3.61 -25.85 -26.75
CA SER A 3 3.80 -25.77 -25.32
C SER A 3 4.78 -24.63 -24.96
N THR A 4 4.38 -23.68 -24.12
CA THR A 4 5.30 -22.72 -23.51
C THR A 4 5.35 -22.95 -22.00
N ASN A 5 6.23 -23.85 -21.62
CA ASN A 5 6.79 -23.91 -20.28
C ASN A 5 7.82 -22.78 -20.07
N ASN A 6 7.89 -22.28 -18.86
CA ASN A 6 8.93 -21.44 -18.26
C ASN A 6 8.68 -19.92 -18.20
N ILE A 7 7.88 -19.51 -17.22
CA ILE A 7 7.94 -18.14 -16.66
C ILE A 7 8.08 -18.24 -15.13
N CYS A 8 9.11 -18.92 -14.65
CA CYS A 8 9.66 -18.74 -13.31
C CYS A 8 11.12 -19.19 -13.36
N LYS A 9 12.00 -18.33 -13.84
CA LYS A 9 13.45 -18.48 -13.62
C LYS A 9 13.87 -17.55 -12.50
N GLU A 10 14.37 -18.18 -11.46
CA GLU A 10 15.00 -17.60 -10.28
C GLU A 10 16.06 -16.56 -10.65
N ALA A 11 16.01 -15.43 -9.99
CA ALA A 11 17.10 -14.46 -10.00
C ALA A 11 18.25 -14.97 -9.11
N PRO A 12 19.51 -14.90 -9.55
CA PRO A 12 20.64 -15.35 -8.75
C PRO A 12 20.93 -14.39 -7.60
N ALA A 13 21.12 -14.96 -6.42
CA ALA A 13 21.69 -14.31 -5.27
C ALA A 13 23.04 -13.69 -5.63
N ARG A 14 23.26 -12.44 -5.30
CA ARG A 14 24.55 -11.77 -5.38
C ARG A 14 25.05 -11.45 -3.99
N ASP A 15 25.67 -12.46 -3.39
CA ASP A 15 26.60 -12.25 -2.27
C ASP A 15 27.88 -11.59 -2.81
N LYS A 16 28.27 -10.50 -2.24
CA LYS A 16 29.63 -10.03 -1.93
C LYS A 16 29.71 -8.51 -1.90
N TRP A 17 29.75 -7.97 -0.74
CA TRP A 17 30.61 -6.83 -0.42
C TRP A 17 30.96 -6.89 1.07
N ILE A 18 32.03 -7.62 1.37
CA ILE A 18 32.82 -7.41 2.58
C ILE A 18 34.09 -6.72 2.09
N SER A 19 34.33 -5.52 2.48
CA SER A 19 35.68 -4.98 2.56
C SER A 19 35.77 -3.86 3.57
N ASN A 20 36.45 -4.19 4.63
CA ASN A 20 37.26 -3.43 5.57
C ASN A 20 37.55 -1.96 5.24
N GLY A 21 37.41 -1.13 6.25
CA GLY A 21 37.99 0.18 6.32
C GLY A 21 37.71 0.80 7.68
N GLY A 22 38.55 0.50 8.67
CA GLY A 22 38.51 1.16 9.97
C GLY A 22 38.83 2.65 9.84
N GLN A 23 38.16 3.48 10.63
CA GLN A 23 38.80 4.64 11.28
C GLN A 23 37.86 5.38 12.21
N SER A 24 38.35 5.55 13.40
CA SER A 24 38.21 6.72 14.27
C SER A 24 36.86 6.98 14.94
N MET A 25 36.77 6.45 16.15
CA MET A 25 35.89 6.99 17.22
C MET A 25 36.22 8.47 17.47
N LYS A 26 35.30 9.36 17.15
CA LYS A 26 35.07 10.63 17.88
C LYS A 26 33.72 11.21 17.44
N THR A 27 32.91 11.60 18.45
CA THR A 27 31.64 12.31 18.33
C THR A 27 30.42 11.51 17.87
N VAL A 28 29.94 10.62 18.76
CA VAL A 28 28.55 10.16 18.75
C VAL A 28 27.86 10.79 19.97
N THR A 29 27.20 11.90 19.76
CA THR A 29 26.18 12.39 20.70
C THR A 29 25.21 13.26 19.91
N LEU A 30 23.89 12.99 20.10
CA LEU A 30 22.73 13.73 19.57
C LEU A 30 22.19 13.35 18.17
N ALA A 31 21.63 12.14 18.03
CA ALA A 31 20.62 11.86 17.02
C ALA A 31 19.72 10.67 17.40
N ALA A 32 19.28 10.57 18.65
CA ALA A 32 18.45 9.45 19.14
C ALA A 32 17.05 9.90 19.59
N ALA A 33 16.40 10.84 18.92
CA ALA A 33 15.10 11.36 19.35
C ALA A 33 14.04 11.55 18.26
N MET A 34 14.06 10.82 17.13
CA MET A 34 13.01 10.98 16.11
C MET A 34 12.58 9.66 15.40
N VAL A 35 12.49 8.55 16.11
CA VAL A 35 12.01 7.28 15.48
C VAL A 35 10.83 6.65 16.26
N LEU A 36 10.06 7.38 17.03
CA LEU A 36 9.02 6.82 17.92
C LEU A 36 7.56 7.07 17.49
N SER A 37 7.28 7.54 16.27
CA SER A 37 5.89 7.91 15.90
C SER A 37 5.20 7.07 14.82
N MET A 38 5.76 5.95 14.36
CA MET A 38 5.12 5.12 13.30
C MET A 38 4.52 3.78 13.76
N SER A 39 4.54 3.45 15.05
CA SER A 39 4.19 2.09 15.52
C SER A 39 2.75 1.92 16.01
N THR A 40 1.92 2.94 16.03
CA THR A 40 0.60 2.86 16.69
C THR A 40 -0.50 2.22 15.84
N PHE A 41 -0.32 2.09 14.54
CA PHE A 41 -1.37 1.56 13.66
C PHE A 41 -1.43 0.03 13.60
N ALA A 42 -0.29 -0.65 13.73
CA ALA A 42 -0.24 -2.11 13.75
C ALA A 42 -0.91 -2.68 15.02
N PHE A 43 -0.70 -2.07 16.17
CA PHE A 43 -1.23 -2.54 17.45
C PHE A 43 -2.76 -2.53 17.55
N ALA A 44 -3.45 -1.61 16.88
CA ALA A 44 -4.91 -1.54 16.95
C ALA A 44 -5.59 -2.66 16.15
N GLN A 45 -4.99 -3.09 15.04
CA GLN A 45 -5.50 -4.19 14.23
C GLN A 45 -5.24 -5.53 14.90
N ASP A 46 -4.05 -5.73 15.45
CA ASP A 46 -3.69 -6.92 16.21
C ASP A 46 -4.63 -7.12 17.40
N LYS A 47 -4.96 -6.02 18.12
CA LYS A 47 -5.90 -6.08 19.24
C LYS A 47 -7.30 -6.51 18.83
N CYS A 48 -7.85 -6.01 17.71
CA CYS A 48 -9.17 -6.41 17.24
C CYS A 48 -9.24 -7.91 16.99
N TYR A 49 -8.27 -8.47 16.30
CA TYR A 49 -8.23 -9.92 16.03
C TYR A 49 -7.96 -10.75 17.27
N HIS A 50 -7.15 -10.25 18.21
CA HIS A 50 -6.89 -10.91 19.48
C HIS A 50 -8.16 -11.06 20.32
N ASP A 51 -9.02 -10.03 20.31
CA ASP A 51 -10.28 -10.00 21.06
C ASP A 51 -11.45 -10.68 20.32
N ALA A 52 -11.28 -10.99 19.02
CA ALA A 52 -12.31 -11.59 18.17
C ALA A 52 -12.44 -13.10 18.43
N MET A 53 -13.45 -13.50 19.21
CA MET A 53 -13.71 -14.89 19.58
C MET A 53 -14.58 -15.65 18.57
N THR A 54 -15.07 -14.99 17.52
CA THR A 54 -15.95 -15.58 16.50
C THR A 54 -15.54 -15.17 15.11
N GLN A 55 -15.91 -15.98 14.11
CA GLN A 55 -15.68 -15.61 12.70
C GLN A 55 -16.38 -14.30 12.33
N ALA A 56 -17.57 -14.04 12.85
CA ALA A 56 -18.28 -12.79 12.61
C ALA A 56 -17.47 -11.58 13.15
N ALA A 57 -16.93 -11.67 14.36
CA ALA A 57 -16.08 -10.61 14.91
C ALA A 57 -14.78 -10.41 14.09
N MET A 58 -14.16 -11.49 13.60
CA MET A 58 -13.00 -11.40 12.70
C MET A 58 -13.35 -10.72 11.38
N ASN A 59 -14.53 -11.02 10.80
CA ASN A 59 -15.02 -10.34 9.60
C ASN A 59 -15.19 -8.82 9.83
N GLU A 60 -15.71 -8.43 10.99
CA GLU A 60 -15.85 -7.02 11.38
C GLU A 60 -14.50 -6.33 11.53
N CYS A 61 -13.49 -6.98 12.13
CA CYS A 61 -12.14 -6.44 12.24
C CYS A 61 -11.53 -6.17 10.86
N ALA A 62 -11.63 -7.14 9.93
CA ALA A 62 -11.15 -6.97 8.57
C ALA A 62 -11.86 -5.84 7.83
N GLY A 63 -13.18 -5.79 7.93
CA GLY A 63 -14.00 -4.74 7.33
C GLY A 63 -13.68 -3.34 7.88
N ALA A 64 -13.43 -3.22 9.18
CA ALA A 64 -13.05 -1.96 9.81
C ALA A 64 -11.67 -1.49 9.35
N SER A 65 -10.70 -2.40 9.18
CA SER A 65 -9.38 -2.08 8.62
C SER A 65 -9.49 -1.54 7.19
N LEU A 66 -10.17 -2.26 6.31
CA LEU A 66 -10.41 -1.84 4.94
C LEU A 66 -11.09 -0.46 4.87
N LYS A 67 -12.15 -0.25 5.66
CA LYS A 67 -12.86 1.05 5.71
C LYS A 67 -11.93 2.19 6.10
N LYS A 68 -11.01 1.97 7.03
CA LYS A 68 -10.01 2.97 7.44
C LYS A 68 -9.04 3.29 6.30
N SER A 69 -8.56 2.27 5.60
CA SER A 69 -7.67 2.44 4.45
C SER A 69 -8.35 3.14 3.28
N ASP A 70 -9.60 2.76 2.96
CA ASP A 70 -10.38 3.41 1.91
C ASP A 70 -10.63 4.90 2.23
N LYS A 71 -10.94 5.23 3.50
CA LYS A 71 -11.07 6.63 3.92
C LYS A 71 -9.78 7.41 3.67
N LYS A 72 -8.63 6.85 4.09
CA LYS A 72 -7.33 7.48 3.90
C LYS A 72 -6.98 7.62 2.41
N LEU A 73 -7.30 6.62 1.59
CA LEU A 73 -7.09 6.68 0.14
C LEU A 73 -7.89 7.81 -0.49
N ASN A 74 -9.16 7.98 -0.11
CA ASN A 74 -10.01 9.06 -0.60
C ASN A 74 -9.47 10.44 -0.17
N GLU A 75 -8.94 10.57 1.05
CA GLU A 75 -8.31 11.81 1.52
C GLU A 75 -7.09 12.19 0.66
N LEU A 76 -6.21 11.22 0.34
CA LEU A 76 -5.05 11.47 -0.52
C LEU A 76 -5.47 11.75 -1.97
N TYR A 77 -6.47 11.02 -2.47
CA TYR A 77 -7.04 11.25 -3.80
C TYR A 77 -7.52 12.70 -3.96
N THR A 78 -8.31 13.20 -3.00
CA THR A 78 -8.78 14.59 -3.00
C THR A 78 -7.63 15.60 -2.95
N GLN A 79 -6.56 15.31 -2.20
CA GLN A 79 -5.37 16.18 -2.19
C GLN A 79 -4.66 16.23 -3.56
N ILE A 80 -4.58 15.09 -4.25
CA ILE A 80 -4.00 15.03 -5.60
C ILE A 80 -4.88 15.79 -6.59
N GLU A 81 -6.20 15.58 -6.57
CA GLU A 81 -7.15 16.34 -7.40
C GLU A 81 -7.01 17.85 -7.21
N ALA A 82 -6.88 18.28 -5.94
CA ALA A 82 -6.69 19.71 -5.64
C ALA A 82 -5.42 20.29 -6.24
N ARG A 83 -4.33 19.52 -6.35
CA ARG A 83 -3.10 19.95 -7.01
C ARG A 83 -3.20 19.96 -8.54
N LEU A 84 -4.07 19.11 -9.10
CA LEU A 84 -4.29 18.99 -10.55
C LEU A 84 -5.37 19.92 -11.09
N LYS A 85 -5.98 20.78 -10.26
CA LYS A 85 -7.12 21.65 -10.60
C LYS A 85 -6.92 22.48 -11.88
N ASP A 86 -5.69 22.84 -12.20
CA ASP A 86 -5.33 23.65 -13.36
C ASP A 86 -4.81 22.81 -14.55
N ASP A 87 -4.77 21.45 -14.40
CA ASP A 87 -4.40 20.49 -15.43
C ASP A 87 -5.49 19.41 -15.62
N ALA A 88 -6.54 19.80 -16.34
CA ALA A 88 -7.67 18.92 -16.62
C ALA A 88 -7.32 17.64 -17.41
N ASN A 89 -6.19 17.61 -18.11
CA ASN A 89 -5.77 16.42 -18.84
C ASN A 89 -5.19 15.38 -17.89
N THR A 90 -4.29 15.78 -17.01
CA THR A 90 -3.71 14.88 -15.99
C THR A 90 -4.76 14.48 -14.97
N GLU A 91 -5.68 15.35 -14.58
CA GLU A 91 -6.82 14.99 -13.72
C GLU A 91 -7.67 13.87 -14.33
N LYS A 92 -8.02 13.94 -15.63
CA LYS A 92 -8.75 12.84 -16.31
C LYS A 92 -7.99 11.52 -16.29
N LEU A 93 -6.66 11.56 -16.42
CA LEU A 93 -5.83 10.36 -16.33
C LEU A 93 -5.87 9.77 -14.91
N LEU A 94 -5.80 10.60 -13.87
CA LEU A 94 -5.95 10.17 -12.47
C LEU A 94 -7.30 9.50 -12.23
N VAL A 95 -8.40 10.14 -12.65
CA VAL A 95 -9.77 9.61 -12.50
C VAL A 95 -9.90 8.25 -13.17
N ARG A 96 -9.39 8.12 -14.41
CA ARG A 96 -9.42 6.86 -15.14
C ARG A 96 -8.59 5.79 -14.42
N ALA A 97 -7.36 6.11 -14.05
CA ALA A 97 -6.46 5.19 -13.37
C ALA A 97 -7.06 4.69 -12.04
N GLN A 98 -7.72 5.57 -11.27
CA GLN A 98 -8.35 5.19 -10.01
C GLN A 98 -9.57 4.29 -10.22
N ARG A 99 -10.40 4.56 -11.23
CA ARG A 99 -11.54 3.71 -11.59
C ARG A 99 -11.12 2.31 -12.02
N ASP A 100 -10.09 2.23 -12.88
CA ASP A 100 -9.61 0.96 -13.39
C ASP A 100 -8.88 0.17 -12.29
N TRP A 101 -8.15 0.86 -11.39
CA TRP A 101 -7.56 0.25 -10.21
C TRP A 101 -8.62 -0.34 -9.25
N THR A 102 -9.72 0.36 -9.00
CA THR A 102 -10.80 -0.17 -8.15
C THR A 102 -11.40 -1.44 -8.73
N LYS A 103 -11.65 -1.48 -10.04
CA LYS A 103 -12.14 -2.69 -10.73
C LYS A 103 -11.14 -3.84 -10.63
N PHE A 104 -9.86 -3.55 -10.82
CA PHE A 104 -8.78 -4.53 -10.66
C PHE A 104 -8.77 -5.08 -9.24
N ARG A 105 -8.76 -4.22 -8.20
CA ARG A 105 -8.76 -4.62 -6.80
C ARG A 105 -9.90 -5.60 -6.50
N ASP A 106 -11.10 -5.23 -6.91
CA ASP A 106 -12.30 -6.02 -6.63
C ASP A 106 -12.27 -7.38 -7.36
N ALA A 107 -11.85 -7.40 -8.63
CA ALA A 107 -11.72 -8.62 -9.41
C ALA A 107 -10.60 -9.54 -8.88
N GLU A 108 -9.45 -8.97 -8.56
CA GLU A 108 -8.29 -9.70 -8.03
C GLU A 108 -8.61 -10.35 -6.69
N CYS A 109 -9.27 -9.64 -5.78
CA CYS A 109 -9.60 -10.20 -4.48
C CYS A 109 -10.70 -11.26 -4.56
N ASN A 110 -11.66 -11.12 -5.47
CA ASN A 110 -12.62 -12.20 -5.74
C ASN A 110 -11.94 -13.45 -6.31
N PHE A 111 -10.95 -13.28 -7.18
CA PHE A 111 -10.16 -14.39 -7.71
C PHE A 111 -9.34 -15.06 -6.61
N GLN A 112 -8.56 -14.30 -5.84
CA GLN A 112 -7.69 -14.84 -4.78
C GLN A 112 -8.47 -15.60 -3.71
N THR A 113 -9.69 -15.18 -3.40
CA THR A 113 -10.51 -15.77 -2.34
C THR A 113 -11.53 -16.80 -2.83
N SER A 114 -11.49 -17.15 -4.13
CA SER A 114 -12.48 -18.04 -4.78
C SER A 114 -12.63 -19.41 -4.11
N GLN A 115 -11.56 -19.96 -3.54
CA GLN A 115 -11.59 -21.23 -2.81
C GLN A 115 -12.39 -21.18 -1.49
N ALA A 116 -12.64 -19.99 -0.96
CA ALA A 116 -13.43 -19.79 0.25
C ALA A 116 -14.92 -19.52 -0.02
N ALA A 117 -15.36 -19.66 -1.29
CA ALA A 117 -16.73 -19.39 -1.72
C ALA A 117 -17.77 -20.16 -0.86
N GLY A 118 -18.78 -19.47 -0.36
CA GLY A 118 -19.81 -20.02 0.52
C GLY A 118 -19.37 -20.22 1.98
N GLY A 119 -18.10 -20.00 2.32
CA GLY A 119 -17.59 -20.11 3.68
C GLY A 119 -17.78 -18.84 4.51
N SER A 120 -17.91 -19.00 5.85
CA SER A 120 -18.04 -17.87 6.77
C SER A 120 -16.80 -16.98 6.86
N MET A 121 -15.64 -17.46 6.41
CA MET A 121 -14.38 -16.70 6.34
C MET A 121 -14.30 -15.78 5.11
N LEU A 122 -15.09 -16.02 4.08
CA LEU A 122 -14.97 -15.29 2.81
C LEU A 122 -14.99 -13.76 2.97
N PRO A 123 -15.89 -13.16 3.79
CA PRO A 123 -15.89 -11.70 3.97
C PRO A 123 -14.59 -11.17 4.57
N MET A 124 -13.98 -11.89 5.52
CA MET A 124 -12.70 -11.52 6.11
C MET A 124 -11.58 -11.56 5.07
N LEU A 125 -11.48 -12.63 4.30
CA LEU A 125 -10.44 -12.83 3.30
C LEU A 125 -10.53 -11.77 2.18
N ILE A 126 -11.73 -11.47 1.69
CA ILE A 126 -11.94 -10.39 0.72
C ILE A 126 -11.49 -9.04 1.30
N ALA A 127 -11.92 -8.71 2.50
CA ALA A 127 -11.58 -7.43 3.13
C ALA A 127 -10.06 -7.31 3.37
N GLN A 128 -9.40 -8.36 3.81
CA GLN A 128 -7.94 -8.37 3.99
C GLN A 128 -7.18 -8.20 2.66
N CYS A 129 -7.60 -8.90 1.62
CA CYS A 129 -7.02 -8.74 0.28
C CYS A 129 -7.19 -7.31 -0.23
N MET A 130 -8.42 -6.77 -0.16
CA MET A 130 -8.71 -5.39 -0.59
C MET A 130 -7.91 -4.37 0.23
N ASP A 131 -7.79 -4.56 1.55
CA ASP A 131 -6.99 -3.69 2.41
C ASP A 131 -5.51 -3.71 2.01
N GLY A 132 -4.93 -4.87 1.75
CA GLY A 132 -3.55 -4.98 1.28
C GLY A 132 -3.28 -4.23 -0.03
N LEU A 133 -4.17 -4.35 -1.01
CA LEU A 133 -4.08 -3.60 -2.26
C LEU A 133 -4.30 -2.10 -2.05
N THR A 134 -5.24 -1.71 -1.16
CA THR A 134 -5.49 -0.32 -0.80
C THR A 134 -4.28 0.31 -0.10
N GLN A 135 -3.61 -0.40 0.81
CA GLN A 135 -2.36 0.04 1.44
C GLN A 135 -1.24 0.28 0.42
N SER A 136 -1.15 -0.56 -0.60
CA SER A 136 -0.18 -0.38 -1.68
C SER A 136 -0.50 0.87 -2.51
N ARG A 137 -1.78 1.13 -2.78
CA ARG A 137 -2.23 2.34 -3.49
C ARG A 137 -2.00 3.61 -2.68
N LEU A 138 -2.21 3.55 -1.35
CA LEU A 138 -1.88 4.64 -0.42
C LEU A 138 -0.42 5.06 -0.54
N LYS A 139 0.52 4.10 -0.52
CA LYS A 139 1.96 4.39 -0.68
C LYS A 139 2.27 5.08 -2.01
N ALA A 140 1.59 4.67 -3.10
CA ALA A 140 1.76 5.33 -4.40
C ALA A 140 1.26 6.79 -4.35
N PHE A 141 0.09 7.05 -3.75
CA PHE A 141 -0.46 8.40 -3.63
C PHE A 141 0.37 9.29 -2.70
N GLU A 142 0.87 8.74 -1.59
CA GLU A 142 1.81 9.44 -0.72
C GLU A 142 3.10 9.82 -1.46
N GLY A 143 3.56 8.95 -2.37
CA GLY A 143 4.67 9.24 -3.28
C GLY A 143 4.37 10.41 -4.21
N TYR A 144 3.20 10.41 -4.87
CA TYR A 144 2.80 11.51 -5.76
C TYR A 144 2.69 12.86 -5.03
N LEU A 145 2.26 12.85 -3.76
CA LEU A 145 2.18 14.08 -2.96
C LEU A 145 3.54 14.60 -2.50
N LYS A 146 4.62 13.83 -2.64
CA LYS A 146 6.00 14.22 -2.33
C LYS A 146 6.80 14.67 -3.56
N CYS A 147 6.14 14.80 -4.71
CA CYS A 147 6.77 15.28 -5.94
C CYS A 147 7.43 16.64 -5.72
N GLU A 148 8.64 16.78 -6.25
CA GLU A 148 9.43 18.02 -6.25
C GLU A 148 9.33 18.73 -7.59
N GLU A 149 9.56 20.03 -7.61
CA GLU A 149 9.54 20.82 -8.86
C GLU A 149 10.63 20.34 -9.80
N GLY A 150 10.28 20.14 -11.08
CA GLY A 150 11.19 19.68 -12.12
C GLY A 150 11.35 18.16 -12.20
N ASP A 151 10.74 17.37 -11.34
CA ASP A 151 10.74 15.91 -11.46
C ASP A 151 9.77 15.44 -12.57
N MET A 152 10.31 15.12 -13.74
CA MET A 152 9.54 14.67 -14.91
C MET A 152 8.91 13.26 -14.71
N SER A 153 9.30 12.51 -13.70
CA SER A 153 8.71 11.21 -13.36
C SER A 153 7.49 11.33 -12.48
N CYS A 154 7.22 12.52 -11.97
CA CYS A 154 6.17 12.83 -11.01
C CYS A 154 4.93 13.39 -11.71
N PRO A 155 3.75 12.76 -11.58
CA PRO A 155 2.56 13.19 -12.29
C PRO A 155 1.79 14.34 -11.60
N VAL A 156 2.20 14.74 -10.40
CA VAL A 156 1.50 15.72 -9.56
C VAL A 156 2.44 16.92 -9.32
N PRO A 157 1.98 18.16 -9.56
CA PRO A 157 2.79 19.34 -9.25
C PRO A 157 3.27 19.37 -7.80
N ALA A 158 4.43 19.97 -7.56
CA ALA A 158 4.94 20.20 -6.21
C ALA A 158 3.92 21.00 -5.35
N ALA A 159 3.99 20.86 -4.04
CA ALA A 159 3.19 21.70 -3.15
C ALA A 159 3.72 23.15 -3.20
N ASN A 160 2.84 24.10 -3.46
CA ASN A 160 3.13 25.53 -3.32
C ASN A 160 3.16 25.93 -1.85
#